data_977257d7d295d4e4d302c4ab659f41ef
#
_entry.id   977257d7d295d4e4d302c4ab659f41ef
#
_cell.length_a   1.000
_cell.length_b   1.000
_cell.length_c   1.000
_cell.angle_alpha   90.00
_cell.angle_beta   90.00
_cell.angle_gamma   90.00
#
_symmetry.space_group_name_H-M   'P 1'
#
loop_
_entity.id
_entity.type
_entity.pdbx_description
1 polymer ?
#
loop_
_entity_poly.entity_id
_entity_poly.type
_entity_poly.pdbx_seq_one_letter_code
_entity_poly.pdbx_strand_id
1 'polypeptide(L)'
;MVQAAFHLVLKGQMGQRYIHLHTPVPDEISEQLGQAGISNFSIFRDGDHIFGVLNYETESKLREFLGKDVSPIWTQEIISICDYREVDSELPLLKRLARVFHFEGL
;
A
#
# COMPACT_ATOMS: atom_id res chain seq x y z
N MET A 1 7.43 15.24 7.50
CA MET A 1 7.02 14.03 6.80
C MET A 1 5.88 14.30 5.84
N VAL A 2 5.81 13.57 4.77
CA VAL A 2 4.79 13.75 3.74
C VAL A 2 3.79 12.60 3.83
N GLN A 3 2.52 12.89 3.65
CA GLN A 3 1.46 11.90 3.65
C GLN A 3 1.14 11.47 2.22
N ALA A 4 0.96 10.17 2.02
CA ALA A 4 0.49 9.61 0.76
C ALA A 4 -0.68 8.68 1.02
N ALA A 5 -1.62 8.62 0.07
CA ALA A 5 -2.74 7.71 0.11
C ALA A 5 -2.85 6.97 -1.21
N PHE A 6 -3.26 5.71 -1.13
CA PHE A 6 -3.39 4.83 -2.28
C PHE A 6 -4.75 4.16 -2.30
N HIS A 7 -5.19 3.80 -3.49
CA HIS A 7 -6.40 3.02 -3.70
C HIS A 7 -6.09 1.83 -4.59
N LEU A 8 -6.60 0.67 -4.22
CA LEU A 8 -6.61 -0.50 -5.09
C LEU A 8 -7.96 -1.19 -4.99
N VAL A 9 -8.30 -1.96 -6.01
CA VAL A 9 -9.54 -2.73 -6.07
C VAL A 9 -9.19 -4.20 -6.11
N LEU A 10 -9.87 -4.99 -5.26
CA LEU A 10 -9.70 -6.44 -5.23
C LEU A 10 -10.67 -7.08 -6.24
N LYS A 11 -10.33 -8.27 -6.70
CA LYS A 11 -11.29 -9.16 -7.35
C LYS A 11 -12.42 -9.48 -6.37
N GLY A 12 -13.61 -9.77 -6.88
CA GLY A 12 -14.78 -9.96 -6.05
C GLY A 12 -14.57 -11.01 -4.95
N GLN A 13 -14.99 -10.69 -3.74
CA GLN A 13 -14.98 -11.57 -2.57
C GLN A 13 -13.58 -11.94 -2.04
N MET A 14 -12.56 -11.17 -2.38
CA MET A 14 -11.18 -11.41 -1.93
C MET A 14 -10.76 -10.57 -0.71
N GLY A 15 -11.71 -9.83 -0.11
CA GLY A 15 -11.40 -8.96 1.04
C GLY A 15 -10.86 -9.70 2.25
N GLN A 16 -11.42 -10.86 2.60
CA GLN A 16 -10.95 -11.66 3.73
C GLN A 16 -9.53 -12.22 3.47
N ARG A 17 -9.27 -12.64 2.23
CA ARG A 17 -7.94 -13.11 1.85
C ARG A 17 -6.91 -11.99 1.96
N TYR A 18 -7.27 -10.78 1.54
CA TYR A 18 -6.41 -9.61 1.66
C TYR A 18 -6.05 -9.33 3.12
N ILE A 19 -7.05 -9.33 4.02
CA ILE A 19 -6.84 -9.15 5.45
C ILE A 19 -5.92 -10.23 6.01
N HIS A 20 -6.16 -11.48 5.65
CA HIS A 20 -5.36 -12.61 6.11
C HIS A 20 -3.88 -12.47 5.71
N LEU A 21 -3.60 -12.01 4.49
CA LEU A 21 -2.24 -11.80 4.00
C LEU A 21 -1.49 -10.68 4.76
N HIS A 22 -2.23 -9.81 5.46
CA HIS A 22 -1.67 -8.70 6.24
C HIS A 22 -1.69 -8.96 7.76
N THR A 23 -2.04 -10.17 8.20
CA THR A 23 -2.22 -10.46 9.63
C THR A 23 -1.48 -11.72 10.05
N PRO A 24 -0.17 -11.65 10.33
CA PRO A 24 0.74 -10.49 10.17
C PRO A 24 1.33 -10.41 8.75
N VAL A 25 1.90 -9.26 8.41
CA VAL A 25 2.73 -9.16 7.21
C VAL A 25 4.07 -9.87 7.46
N PRO A 26 4.75 -10.35 6.40
CA PRO A 26 6.09 -10.92 6.55
C PRO A 26 7.08 -9.93 7.19
N ASP A 27 8.00 -10.43 8.00
CA ASP A 27 8.99 -9.60 8.69
C ASP A 27 9.82 -8.77 7.70
N GLU A 28 10.14 -9.33 6.54
CA GLU A 28 10.89 -8.64 5.49
C GLU A 28 10.17 -7.37 5.01
N ILE A 29 8.83 -7.42 4.96
CA ILE A 29 8.02 -6.26 4.59
C ILE A 29 8.08 -5.19 5.68
N SER A 30 7.93 -5.58 6.95
CA SER A 30 8.01 -4.64 8.08
C SER A 30 9.38 -3.97 8.15
N GLU A 31 10.45 -4.73 7.96
CA GLU A 31 11.81 -4.20 7.93
C GLU A 31 12.02 -3.23 6.77
N GLN A 32 11.51 -3.56 5.60
CA GLN A 32 11.62 -2.71 4.41
C GLN A 32 10.87 -1.38 4.63
N LEU A 33 9.68 -1.43 5.23
CA LEU A 33 8.91 -0.24 5.57
C LEU A 33 9.71 0.70 6.47
N GLY A 34 10.31 0.15 7.54
CA GLY A 34 11.14 0.93 8.45
C GLY A 34 12.35 1.57 7.78
N GLN A 35 13.05 0.79 6.94
CA GLN A 35 14.23 1.28 6.21
C GLN A 35 13.88 2.36 5.19
N ALA A 36 12.66 2.31 4.63
CA ALA A 36 12.18 3.31 3.67
C ALA A 36 11.70 4.60 4.34
N GLY A 37 11.75 4.69 5.67
CA GLY A 37 11.26 5.88 6.38
C GLY A 37 9.76 6.02 6.36
N ILE A 38 9.05 4.91 6.24
CA ILE A 38 7.58 4.88 6.24
C ILE A 38 7.09 4.70 7.68
N SER A 39 6.07 5.46 8.05
CA SER A 39 5.44 5.40 9.37
C SER A 39 3.94 5.64 9.26
N ASN A 40 3.22 5.28 10.31
CA ASN A 40 1.77 5.48 10.40
C ASN A 40 1.04 4.96 9.16
N PHE A 41 1.42 3.78 8.72
CA PHE A 41 0.80 3.13 7.58
C PHE A 41 -0.45 2.39 8.05
N SER A 42 -1.60 2.85 7.58
CA SER A 42 -2.90 2.25 7.87
C SER A 42 -3.59 1.85 6.58
N ILE A 43 -4.28 0.73 6.62
CA ILE A 43 -5.04 0.22 5.48
C ILE A 43 -6.50 0.12 5.91
N PHE A 44 -7.37 0.65 5.08
CA PHE A 44 -8.83 0.63 5.29
C PHE A 44 -9.49 -0.10 4.13
N ARG A 45 -10.62 -0.71 4.41
CA ARG A 45 -11.35 -1.49 3.43
C ARG A 45 -12.82 -1.10 3.40
N ASP A 46 -13.37 -0.98 2.20
CA ASP A 46 -14.81 -0.90 1.97
C ASP A 46 -15.16 -1.86 0.82
N GLY A 47 -15.76 -3.01 1.15
CA GLY A 47 -16.02 -4.06 0.17
C GLY A 47 -14.74 -4.52 -0.50
N ASP A 48 -14.66 -4.37 -1.82
CA ASP A 48 -13.48 -4.72 -2.62
C ASP A 48 -12.51 -3.53 -2.78
N HIS A 49 -12.82 -2.39 -2.19
CA HIS A 49 -11.97 -1.20 -2.25
C HIS A 49 -11.04 -1.14 -1.05
N ILE A 50 -9.77 -0.97 -1.32
CA ILE A 50 -8.72 -0.88 -0.33
C ILE A 50 -8.09 0.51 -0.41
N PHE A 51 -7.93 1.15 0.74
CA PHE A 51 -7.32 2.47 0.86
C PHE A 51 -6.15 2.37 1.83
N GLY A 52 -4.98 2.80 1.40
CA GLY A 52 -3.80 2.87 2.26
C GLY A 52 -3.42 4.31 2.49
N VAL A 53 -3.03 4.65 3.72
CA VAL A 53 -2.53 5.98 4.10
C VAL A 53 -1.24 5.78 4.86
N LEU A 54 -0.20 6.52 4.50
CA LEU A 54 1.09 6.43 5.16
C LEU A 54 1.80 7.78 5.19
N ASN A 55 2.79 7.89 6.06
CA ASN A 55 3.75 8.99 6.05
C ASN A 55 5.08 8.47 5.51
N TYR A 56 5.81 9.30 4.78
CA TYR A 56 7.12 8.96 4.26
C TYR A 56 8.06 10.17 4.36
N GLU A 57 9.36 9.91 4.35
CA GLU A 57 10.36 10.97 4.50
C GLU A 57 10.62 11.70 3.19
N THR A 58 10.96 10.96 2.12
CA THR A 58 11.30 11.53 0.80
C THR A 58 10.70 10.70 -0.31
N GLU A 59 10.43 11.34 -1.46
CA GLU A 59 9.95 10.64 -2.66
C GLU A 59 10.96 9.57 -3.13
N SER A 60 12.23 9.85 -3.02
CA SER A 60 13.29 8.94 -3.44
C SER A 60 13.28 7.64 -2.63
N LYS A 61 13.12 7.73 -1.31
CA LYS A 61 12.99 6.55 -0.44
C LYS A 61 11.71 5.76 -0.71
N LEU A 62 10.60 6.46 -0.94
CA LEU A 62 9.33 5.83 -1.28
C LEU A 62 9.43 5.03 -2.57
N ARG A 63 10.04 5.61 -3.62
CA ARG A 63 10.24 4.93 -4.90
C ARG A 63 11.16 3.73 -4.77
N GLU A 64 12.22 3.86 -3.99
CA GLU A 64 13.12 2.75 -3.72
C GLU A 64 12.40 1.58 -3.04
N PHE A 65 11.55 1.88 -2.04
CA PHE A 65 10.72 0.89 -1.38
C PHE A 65 9.81 0.17 -2.38
N LEU A 66 9.12 0.93 -3.23
CA LEU A 66 8.17 0.38 -4.20
C LEU A 66 8.85 -0.43 -5.30
N GLY A 67 10.14 -0.16 -5.57
CA GLY A 67 10.92 -0.88 -6.57
C GLY A 67 11.54 -2.18 -6.07
N LYS A 68 11.48 -2.46 -4.77
CA LYS A 68 12.07 -3.67 -4.17
C LYS A 68 11.00 -4.71 -3.86
N ASP A 69 11.25 -5.94 -4.25
CA ASP A 69 10.39 -7.07 -3.90
C ASP A 69 11.16 -8.00 -2.96
N VAL A 70 10.99 -7.79 -1.65
CA VAL A 70 11.69 -8.54 -0.61
C VAL A 70 10.95 -9.79 -0.19
N SER A 71 9.72 -9.98 -0.65
CA SER A 71 8.90 -11.15 -0.34
C SER A 71 8.09 -11.57 -1.56
N PRO A 72 8.76 -12.16 -2.58
CA PRO A 72 8.13 -12.45 -3.87
C PRO A 72 6.87 -13.31 -3.79
N ILE A 73 6.87 -14.31 -2.92
CA ILE A 73 5.71 -15.20 -2.75
C ILE A 73 4.50 -14.41 -2.23
N TRP A 74 4.71 -13.61 -1.20
CA TRP A 74 3.67 -12.77 -0.61
C TRP A 74 3.15 -11.74 -1.64
N THR A 75 4.06 -11.09 -2.36
CA THR A 75 3.71 -10.12 -3.39
C THR A 75 2.86 -10.75 -4.49
N GLN A 76 3.24 -11.93 -4.96
CA GLN A 76 2.45 -12.64 -5.98
C GLN A 76 1.05 -13.02 -5.49
N GLU A 77 0.91 -13.39 -4.23
CA GLU A 77 -0.42 -13.66 -3.66
C GLU A 77 -1.28 -12.39 -3.62
N ILE A 78 -0.71 -11.25 -3.24
CA ILE A 78 -1.42 -9.96 -3.28
C ILE A 78 -1.83 -9.61 -4.72
N ILE A 79 -0.91 -9.74 -5.66
CA ILE A 79 -1.16 -9.45 -7.07
C ILE A 79 -2.31 -10.32 -7.61
N SER A 80 -2.34 -11.59 -7.23
CA SER A 80 -3.33 -12.54 -7.75
C SER A 80 -4.77 -12.20 -7.37
N ILE A 81 -4.98 -11.45 -6.28
CA ILE A 81 -6.32 -11.08 -5.81
C ILE A 81 -6.71 -9.65 -6.15
N CYS A 82 -5.83 -8.90 -6.83
CA CYS A 82 -6.10 -7.50 -7.22
C CYS A 82 -6.69 -7.43 -8.63
N ASP A 83 -7.53 -6.43 -8.83
CA ASP A 83 -8.11 -6.09 -10.11
C ASP A 83 -7.29 -4.96 -10.73
N TYR A 84 -6.79 -5.15 -11.95
CA TYR A 84 -5.84 -4.27 -12.61
C TYR A 84 -6.47 -3.15 -13.45
N ARG A 85 -7.73 -2.83 -13.24
CA ARG A 85 -8.42 -1.86 -14.11
C ARG A 85 -7.84 -0.44 -14.05
N GLU A 86 -7.18 -0.09 -12.93
CA GLU A 86 -6.55 1.23 -12.79
C GLU A 86 -5.16 1.05 -12.20
N VAL A 87 -4.14 1.13 -13.06
CA VAL A 87 -2.74 0.97 -12.66
C VAL A 87 -2.01 2.27 -12.89
N ASP A 88 -1.39 2.81 -11.85
CA ASP A 88 -0.42 3.87 -11.97
C ASP A 88 0.89 3.26 -12.48
N SER A 89 1.51 3.86 -13.49
CA SER A 89 2.74 3.34 -14.09
C SER A 89 3.92 3.29 -13.12
N GLU A 90 3.92 4.15 -12.10
CA GLU A 90 4.98 4.17 -11.07
C GLU A 90 4.71 3.18 -9.94
N LEU A 91 3.44 2.81 -9.74
CA LEU A 91 2.99 1.96 -8.65
C LEU A 91 2.07 0.89 -9.20
N PRO A 92 2.62 -0.19 -9.78
CA PRO A 92 1.78 -1.27 -10.28
C PRO A 92 0.86 -1.75 -9.16
N LEU A 93 -0.43 -1.79 -9.40
CA LEU A 93 -1.51 -2.18 -8.48
C LEU A 93 -2.10 -1.07 -7.63
N LEU A 94 -1.41 0.04 -7.44
CA LEU A 94 -1.86 1.10 -6.54
C LEU A 94 -2.08 2.38 -7.32
N LYS A 95 -3.24 2.98 -7.16
CA LYS A 95 -3.49 4.32 -7.66
C LYS A 95 -3.22 5.31 -6.54
N ARG A 96 -2.25 6.20 -6.74
CA ARG A 96 -1.96 7.25 -5.78
C ARG A 96 -3.05 8.32 -5.83
N LEU A 97 -3.58 8.67 -4.66
CA LEU A 97 -4.65 9.66 -4.54
C LEU A 97 -4.07 11.05 -4.25
N ALA A 98 -4.70 12.07 -4.82
CA ALA A 98 -4.34 13.45 -4.54
C ALA A 98 -4.98 13.88 -3.22
N ARG A 99 -4.17 14.47 -2.32
CA ARG A 99 -4.71 15.08 -1.10
C ARG A 99 -5.35 16.40 -1.45
N VAL A 100 -6.65 16.54 -1.18
CA VAL A 100 -7.41 17.76 -1.49
C VAL A 100 -7.69 18.62 -0.28
N PHE A 101 -7.49 18.11 0.93
CA PHE A 101 -7.68 18.84 2.18
C PHE A 101 -6.87 18.17 3.29
N HIS A 102 -6.33 19.00 4.17
CA HIS A 102 -5.65 18.51 5.37
C HIS A 102 -5.79 19.55 6.49
N PHE A 103 -6.17 19.09 7.67
CA PHE A 103 -6.26 19.90 8.87
C PHE A 103 -5.34 19.30 9.93
N GLU A 104 -4.38 20.10 10.40
CA GLU A 104 -3.38 19.62 11.37
C GLU A 104 -3.87 19.63 12.82
N GLY A 105 -4.97 20.28 13.08
CA GLY A 105 -5.50 20.45 14.44
C GLY A 105 -5.35 21.88 14.95
N LEU A 106 -5.88 22.13 16.09
CA LEU A 106 -5.86 23.47 16.72
C LEU A 106 -4.62 23.66 17.61
#